data_bdcc87cf4f8670cfb4f7c97c3e27a218
#
_entry.id   bdcc87cf4f8670cfb4f7c97c3e27a218
#
_cell.length_a   1.000
_cell.length_b   1.000
_cell.length_c   1.000
_cell.angle_alpha   90.00
_cell.angle_beta   90.00
_cell.angle_gamma   90.00
#
_symmetry.space_group_name_H-M   'P 1'
#
loop_
_entity.id
_entity.type
_entity.pdbx_description
1 polymer ?
#
loop_
_entity_poly.entity_id
_entity_poly.type
_entity_poly.pdbx_seq_one_letter_code
_entity_poly.pdbx_strand_id
1 'polypeptide(L)'
;MDIRPTYNVLDCFSGYGGFALGLRLAYPDANFRTVAYIEWDRYCQQVIQARIGDGHLDDAPIWGGDIREFNGKPWRGIVDIITASPPCPSFSVAGNRLGGEDDRNMFPETLRLVDEIRPSYLIMENVPGLTLGGRPYVWDVLGGLAENGLYECRWDIVSAQAAGASHKRDRFWCFARLADSHALGATGIHPELDRPERTGEGERPQRERLRDTARHGGEVMGHSPHG
;
A
#
# COMPACT_ATOMS: atom_id res chain seq x y z
N MET A 1 -17.93 6.28 -27.90
CA MET A 1 -17.68 5.21 -26.91
C MET A 1 -16.35 5.50 -26.27
N ASP A 2 -16.26 5.46 -24.94
CA ASP A 2 -14.99 5.55 -24.22
C ASP A 2 -14.22 4.24 -24.49
N ILE A 3 -13.04 4.34 -25.09
CA ILE A 3 -12.20 3.19 -25.48
C ILE A 3 -11.13 2.87 -24.41
N ARG A 4 -11.10 3.64 -23.34
CA ARG A 4 -10.15 3.41 -22.25
C ARG A 4 -10.45 2.10 -21.53
N PRO A 5 -9.42 1.32 -21.13
CA PRO A 5 -9.63 0.12 -20.33
C PRO A 5 -10.30 0.48 -19.00
N THR A 6 -11.21 -0.38 -18.54
CA THR A 6 -11.88 -0.20 -17.26
C THR A 6 -11.43 -1.29 -16.30
N TYR A 7 -10.95 -0.87 -15.12
CA TYR A 7 -10.51 -1.76 -14.03
C TYR A 7 -11.48 -1.67 -12.87
N ASN A 8 -11.98 -2.82 -12.43
CA ASN A 8 -12.81 -2.92 -11.24
C ASN A 8 -11.94 -2.97 -9.98
N VAL A 9 -12.17 -2.06 -9.06
CA VAL A 9 -11.38 -1.86 -7.85
C VAL A 9 -12.19 -2.29 -6.63
N LEU A 10 -11.63 -3.17 -5.79
CA LEU A 10 -12.08 -3.39 -4.42
C LEU A 10 -11.22 -2.56 -3.49
N ASP A 11 -11.81 -1.58 -2.83
CA ASP A 11 -11.09 -0.68 -1.92
C ASP A 11 -11.25 -1.17 -0.47
N CYS A 12 -10.18 -1.70 0.10
CA CYS A 12 -10.15 -2.27 1.44
C CYS A 12 -9.53 -1.29 2.44
N PHE A 13 -10.15 -1.18 3.62
CA PHE A 13 -9.79 -0.16 4.62
C PHE A 13 -9.87 1.23 4.02
N SER A 14 -11.00 1.48 3.37
CA SER A 14 -11.19 2.59 2.41
C SER A 14 -11.01 3.98 3.04
N GLY A 15 -11.15 4.11 4.36
CA GLY A 15 -11.09 5.40 5.03
C GLY A 15 -12.08 6.40 4.43
N TYR A 16 -11.58 7.42 3.76
CA TYR A 16 -12.40 8.42 3.07
C TYR A 16 -12.42 8.24 1.55
N GLY A 17 -12.01 7.08 1.02
CA GLY A 17 -11.96 6.81 -0.41
C GLY A 17 -10.73 7.39 -1.11
N GLY A 18 -9.63 7.53 -0.38
CA GLY A 18 -8.39 8.15 -0.90
C GLY A 18 -7.78 7.40 -2.09
N PHE A 19 -7.79 6.07 -2.08
CA PHE A 19 -7.30 5.25 -3.19
C PHE A 19 -8.17 5.42 -4.44
N ALA A 20 -9.50 5.37 -4.29
CA ALA A 20 -10.44 5.51 -5.40
C ALA A 20 -10.24 6.85 -6.12
N LEU A 21 -10.08 7.94 -5.36
CA LEU A 21 -9.80 9.26 -5.92
C LEU A 21 -8.39 9.33 -6.53
N GLY A 22 -7.39 8.78 -5.83
CA GLY A 22 -5.99 8.81 -6.26
C GLY A 22 -5.74 8.10 -7.59
N LEU A 23 -6.34 6.93 -7.80
CA LEU A 23 -6.23 6.17 -9.06
C LEU A 23 -6.75 6.97 -10.25
N ARG A 24 -7.89 7.63 -10.12
CA ARG A 24 -8.46 8.47 -11.19
C ARG A 24 -7.57 9.66 -11.55
N LEU A 25 -6.90 10.25 -10.54
CA LEU A 25 -6.00 11.38 -10.76
C LEU A 25 -4.65 10.96 -11.33
N ALA A 26 -4.15 9.79 -10.92
CA ALA A 26 -2.83 9.31 -11.31
C ALA A 26 -2.76 8.81 -12.75
N TYR A 27 -3.85 8.25 -13.27
CA TYR A 27 -3.84 7.63 -14.60
C TYR A 27 -5.14 7.94 -15.37
N PRO A 28 -5.21 9.09 -16.04
CA PRO A 28 -6.42 9.53 -16.75
C PRO A 28 -6.75 8.69 -18.01
N ASP A 29 -5.80 7.87 -18.50
CA ASP A 29 -5.98 7.05 -19.70
C ASP A 29 -6.68 5.71 -19.43
N ALA A 30 -7.03 5.44 -18.17
CA ALA A 30 -7.84 4.29 -17.77
C ALA A 30 -9.05 4.73 -16.94
N ASN A 31 -10.07 3.88 -16.90
CA ASN A 31 -11.22 4.01 -16.03
C ASN A 31 -11.03 3.08 -14.83
N PHE A 32 -10.95 3.64 -13.64
CA PHE A 32 -10.97 2.88 -12.39
C PHE A 32 -12.37 2.99 -11.78
N ARG A 33 -13.05 1.88 -11.69
CA ARG A 33 -14.40 1.80 -11.11
C ARG A 33 -14.33 1.03 -9.81
N THR A 34 -14.56 1.70 -8.70
CA THR A 34 -14.72 1.01 -7.43
C THR A 34 -16.02 0.23 -7.43
N VAL A 35 -15.93 -1.09 -7.21
CA VAL A 35 -17.08 -2.00 -7.21
C VAL A 35 -17.55 -2.33 -5.80
N ALA A 36 -16.72 -2.14 -4.77
CA ALA A 36 -17.11 -2.16 -3.37
C ALA A 36 -16.06 -1.45 -2.50
N TYR A 37 -16.53 -0.91 -1.38
CA TYR A 37 -15.71 -0.35 -0.31
C TYR A 37 -15.82 -1.26 0.92
N ILE A 38 -14.68 -1.59 1.55
CA ILE A 38 -14.63 -2.30 2.84
C ILE A 38 -14.11 -1.32 3.88
N GLU A 39 -15.00 -0.89 4.79
CA GLU A 39 -14.66 0.10 5.81
C GLU A 39 -15.42 -0.18 7.10
N TRP A 40 -14.67 -0.39 8.19
CA TRP A 40 -15.23 -0.71 9.50
C TRP A 40 -15.76 0.51 10.25
N ASP A 41 -15.07 1.64 10.14
CA ASP A 41 -15.40 2.85 10.88
C ASP A 41 -16.68 3.52 10.33
N ARG A 42 -17.67 3.69 11.19
CA ARG A 42 -18.97 4.26 10.80
C ARG A 42 -18.88 5.70 10.31
N TYR A 43 -17.96 6.49 10.87
CA TYR A 43 -17.79 7.86 10.40
C TYR A 43 -17.18 7.88 8.99
N CYS A 44 -16.18 7.04 8.74
CA CYS A 44 -15.59 6.87 7.41
C CYS A 44 -16.65 6.41 6.39
N GLN A 45 -17.51 5.44 6.75
CA GLN A 45 -18.64 4.99 5.91
C GLN A 45 -19.57 6.16 5.54
N GLN A 46 -19.90 7.03 6.50
CA GLN A 46 -20.73 8.20 6.25
C GLN A 46 -20.05 9.18 5.29
N VAL A 47 -18.73 9.36 5.42
CA VAL A 47 -17.97 10.22 4.50
C VAL A 47 -17.97 9.62 3.08
N ILE A 48 -17.73 8.30 2.94
CA ILE A 48 -17.81 7.62 1.63
C ILE A 48 -19.21 7.82 1.03
N GLN A 49 -20.27 7.58 1.81
CA GLN A 49 -21.65 7.74 1.34
C GLN A 49 -21.94 9.17 0.88
N ALA A 50 -21.45 10.19 1.60
CA ALA A 50 -21.58 11.58 1.20
C ALA A 50 -20.82 11.85 -0.11
N ARG A 51 -19.61 11.32 -0.27
CA ARG A 51 -18.79 11.49 -1.49
C ARG A 51 -19.36 10.76 -2.70
N ILE A 52 -20.05 9.64 -2.50
CA ILE A 52 -20.86 8.98 -3.53
C ILE A 52 -22.01 9.93 -3.94
N GLY A 53 -22.73 10.46 -2.97
CA GLY A 53 -23.82 11.41 -3.23
C GLY A 53 -23.40 12.67 -3.97
N ASP A 54 -22.19 13.15 -3.74
CA ASP A 54 -21.60 14.31 -4.44
C ASP A 54 -20.98 13.96 -5.81
N GLY A 55 -20.97 12.68 -6.21
CA GLY A 55 -20.37 12.19 -7.46
C GLY A 55 -18.83 12.16 -7.46
N HIS A 56 -18.18 12.29 -6.28
CA HIS A 56 -16.72 12.21 -6.16
C HIS A 56 -16.21 10.77 -6.08
N LEU A 57 -17.03 9.84 -5.58
CA LEU A 57 -16.74 8.41 -5.52
C LEU A 57 -17.75 7.63 -6.35
N ASP A 58 -17.40 6.40 -6.73
CA ASP A 58 -18.31 5.53 -7.46
C ASP A 58 -19.48 5.09 -6.57
N ASP A 59 -20.66 5.00 -7.17
CA ASP A 59 -21.84 4.43 -6.51
C ASP A 59 -21.68 2.91 -6.40
N ALA A 60 -21.12 2.48 -5.28
CA ALA A 60 -20.81 1.09 -4.98
C ALA A 60 -21.15 0.76 -3.52
N PRO A 61 -21.45 -0.51 -3.20
CA PRO A 61 -21.79 -0.93 -1.85
C PRO A 61 -20.63 -0.71 -0.88
N ILE A 62 -20.98 -0.36 0.36
CA ILE A 62 -20.04 -0.24 1.48
C ILE A 62 -20.25 -1.44 2.40
N TRP A 63 -19.22 -2.30 2.52
CA TRP A 63 -19.19 -3.37 3.52
C TRP A 63 -18.73 -2.80 4.87
N GLY A 64 -19.66 -2.68 5.81
CA GLY A 64 -19.39 -2.12 7.15
C GLY A 64 -19.11 -3.17 8.22
N GLY A 65 -18.96 -4.45 7.85
CA GLY A 65 -18.62 -5.55 8.74
C GLY A 65 -17.13 -5.74 8.96
N ASP A 66 -16.79 -6.75 9.76
CA ASP A 66 -15.39 -7.15 9.95
C ASP A 66 -14.84 -7.76 8.64
N ILE A 67 -13.70 -7.28 8.17
CA ILE A 67 -13.07 -7.80 6.94
C ILE A 67 -12.78 -9.30 7.02
N ARG A 68 -12.62 -9.86 8.24
CA ARG A 68 -12.46 -11.31 8.47
C ARG A 68 -13.67 -12.13 8.02
N GLU A 69 -14.84 -11.51 8.00
CA GLU A 69 -16.10 -12.12 7.58
C GLU A 69 -16.42 -11.86 6.09
N PHE A 70 -15.66 -10.99 5.43
CA PHE A 70 -15.85 -10.71 4.01
C PHE A 70 -15.42 -11.89 3.17
N ASN A 71 -16.33 -12.44 2.38
CA ASN A 71 -16.04 -13.54 1.45
C ASN A 71 -15.56 -12.99 0.11
N GLY A 72 -14.26 -13.14 -0.17
CA GLY A 72 -13.64 -12.67 -1.42
C GLY A 72 -13.92 -13.58 -2.63
N LYS A 73 -14.25 -14.86 -2.43
CA LYS A 73 -14.36 -15.85 -3.52
C LYS A 73 -15.34 -15.47 -4.63
N PRO A 74 -16.54 -14.88 -4.36
CA PRO A 74 -17.45 -14.44 -5.41
C PRO A 74 -16.91 -13.30 -6.28
N TRP A 75 -15.86 -12.62 -5.83
CA TRP A 75 -15.26 -11.47 -6.52
C TRP A 75 -14.13 -11.88 -7.48
N ARG A 76 -13.75 -13.15 -7.49
CA ARG A 76 -12.76 -13.69 -8.45
C ARG A 76 -13.24 -13.52 -9.89
N GLY A 77 -12.38 -12.92 -10.72
CA GLY A 77 -12.70 -12.61 -12.13
C GLY A 77 -13.60 -11.37 -12.30
N ILE A 78 -14.00 -10.71 -11.21
CA ILE A 78 -14.73 -9.44 -11.24
C ILE A 78 -13.80 -8.29 -10.87
N VAL A 79 -13.00 -8.46 -9.82
CA VAL A 79 -12.06 -7.45 -9.31
C VAL A 79 -10.72 -7.59 -10.01
N ASP A 80 -10.27 -6.52 -10.62
CA ASP A 80 -8.97 -6.43 -11.28
C ASP A 80 -7.88 -5.91 -10.33
N ILE A 81 -8.26 -5.01 -9.41
CA ILE A 81 -7.35 -4.34 -8.50
C ILE A 81 -7.90 -4.40 -7.08
N ILE A 82 -7.07 -4.80 -6.12
CA ILE A 82 -7.31 -4.54 -4.70
C ILE A 82 -6.45 -3.35 -4.28
N THR A 83 -7.06 -2.35 -3.63
CA THR A 83 -6.35 -1.32 -2.88
C THR A 83 -6.52 -1.58 -1.39
N ALA A 84 -5.47 -1.40 -0.58
CA ALA A 84 -5.53 -1.68 0.85
C ALA A 84 -4.60 -0.80 1.69
N SER A 85 -5.14 -0.21 2.77
CA SER A 85 -4.35 0.42 3.82
C SER A 85 -4.66 -0.20 5.18
N PRO A 86 -4.23 -1.47 5.41
CA PRO A 86 -4.57 -2.19 6.62
C PRO A 86 -4.04 -1.48 7.87
N PRO A 87 -4.80 -1.43 8.98
CA PRO A 87 -4.35 -0.85 10.23
C PRO A 87 -3.11 -1.57 10.74
N CYS A 88 -2.13 -0.79 11.19
CA CYS A 88 -0.81 -1.30 11.59
C CYS A 88 -0.39 -0.69 12.94
N PRO A 89 -1.12 -0.99 14.02
CA PRO A 89 -0.89 -0.34 15.32
C PRO A 89 0.47 -0.66 15.92
N SER A 90 0.98 -1.86 15.68
CA SER A 90 2.22 -2.38 16.27
C SER A 90 3.49 -1.81 15.67
N PHE A 91 3.41 -1.21 14.49
CA PHE A 91 4.54 -0.64 13.75
C PHE A 91 4.50 0.89 13.69
N SER A 92 3.46 1.52 14.23
CA SER A 92 3.43 2.98 14.39
C SER A 92 4.33 3.41 15.55
N VAL A 93 4.93 4.60 15.45
CA VAL A 93 5.80 5.17 16.50
C VAL A 93 5.07 5.31 17.85
N ALA A 94 3.73 5.40 17.82
CA ALA A 94 2.87 5.53 19.00
C ALA A 94 2.31 4.20 19.54
N GLY A 95 2.64 3.04 18.94
CA GLY A 95 2.07 1.74 19.31
C GLY A 95 2.99 0.90 20.21
N ASN A 96 2.42 -0.12 20.85
CA ASN A 96 3.12 -1.02 21.80
C ASN A 96 4.06 -2.06 21.14
N ARG A 97 4.35 -1.96 19.86
CA ARG A 97 5.28 -2.79 19.08
C ARG A 97 5.13 -4.31 19.30
N LEU A 98 3.90 -4.82 19.36
CA LEU A 98 3.62 -6.26 19.48
C LEU A 98 3.95 -7.06 18.20
N GLY A 99 4.29 -6.38 17.11
CA GLY A 99 4.67 -7.02 15.86
C GLY A 99 3.48 -7.68 15.14
N GLY A 100 3.77 -8.80 14.44
CA GLY A 100 2.77 -9.54 13.67
C GLY A 100 1.69 -10.25 14.50
N GLU A 101 1.89 -10.40 15.82
CA GLU A 101 0.97 -11.08 16.75
C GLU A 101 -0.15 -10.16 17.31
N ASP A 102 -0.19 -8.89 16.89
CA ASP A 102 -1.26 -7.96 17.29
C ASP A 102 -2.57 -8.30 16.58
N ASP A 103 -3.64 -8.56 17.34
CA ASP A 103 -4.99 -8.89 16.81
C ASP A 103 -5.54 -7.82 15.84
N ARG A 104 -5.00 -6.60 15.88
CA ARG A 104 -5.34 -5.51 14.97
C ARG A 104 -4.54 -5.53 13.67
N ASN A 105 -3.61 -6.48 13.53
CA ASN A 105 -2.86 -6.68 12.31
C ASN A 105 -3.75 -7.29 11.23
N MET A 106 -4.12 -6.51 10.23
CA MET A 106 -5.01 -6.94 9.14
C MET A 106 -4.28 -7.31 7.85
N PHE A 107 -2.95 -7.42 7.86
CA PHE A 107 -2.21 -7.93 6.71
C PHE A 107 -2.58 -9.38 6.35
N PRO A 108 -2.72 -10.33 7.31
CA PRO A 108 -3.16 -11.68 6.99
C PRO A 108 -4.50 -11.72 6.24
N GLU A 109 -5.44 -10.85 6.62
CA GLU A 109 -6.74 -10.76 5.95
C GLU A 109 -6.63 -10.15 4.55
N THR A 110 -5.74 -9.17 4.38
CA THR A 110 -5.44 -8.62 3.05
C THR A 110 -4.89 -9.71 2.14
N LEU A 111 -3.93 -10.52 2.62
CA LEU A 111 -3.35 -11.63 1.86
C LEU A 111 -4.38 -12.72 1.57
N ARG A 112 -5.28 -13.02 2.52
CA ARG A 112 -6.39 -13.95 2.31
C ARG A 112 -7.30 -13.48 1.18
N LEU A 113 -7.67 -12.20 1.16
CA LEU A 113 -8.49 -11.64 0.07
C LEU A 113 -7.78 -11.68 -1.27
N VAL A 114 -6.48 -11.41 -1.31
CA VAL A 114 -5.67 -11.55 -2.53
C VAL A 114 -5.70 -12.99 -3.05
N ASP A 115 -5.57 -13.99 -2.17
CA ASP A 115 -5.64 -15.40 -2.57
C ASP A 115 -7.04 -15.82 -3.03
N GLU A 116 -8.09 -15.38 -2.36
CA GLU A 116 -9.48 -15.69 -2.72
C GLU A 116 -9.90 -15.04 -4.04
N ILE A 117 -9.54 -13.77 -4.25
CA ILE A 117 -10.00 -12.95 -5.39
C ILE A 117 -9.09 -13.11 -6.59
N ARG A 118 -7.76 -13.24 -6.39
CA ARG A 118 -6.73 -13.30 -7.43
C ARG A 118 -6.78 -12.08 -8.36
N PRO A 119 -6.69 -10.85 -7.83
CA PRO A 119 -6.69 -9.65 -8.64
C PRO A 119 -5.42 -9.58 -9.50
N SER A 120 -5.49 -8.89 -10.64
CA SER A 120 -4.30 -8.64 -11.46
C SER A 120 -3.28 -7.74 -10.76
N TYR A 121 -3.76 -6.84 -9.89
CA TYR A 121 -2.92 -5.92 -9.13
C TYR A 121 -3.37 -5.77 -7.68
N LEU A 122 -2.37 -5.56 -6.83
CA LEU A 122 -2.56 -5.12 -5.45
C LEU A 122 -1.76 -3.84 -5.23
N ILE A 123 -2.39 -2.83 -4.66
CA ILE A 123 -1.76 -1.57 -4.24
C ILE A 123 -1.96 -1.43 -2.74
N MET A 124 -0.86 -1.41 -1.98
CA MET A 124 -0.93 -1.25 -0.52
C MET A 124 -0.19 0.01 -0.06
N GLU A 125 -0.74 0.65 0.96
CA GLU A 125 -0.10 1.73 1.70
C GLU A 125 0.02 1.36 3.17
N ASN A 126 1.10 1.81 3.81
CA ASN A 126 1.23 1.69 5.26
C ASN A 126 2.28 2.67 5.83
N VAL A 127 2.51 2.57 7.14
CA VAL A 127 3.56 3.34 7.81
C VAL A 127 4.94 2.77 7.50
N PRO A 128 6.01 3.61 7.45
CA PRO A 128 7.38 3.15 7.21
C PRO A 128 7.90 2.17 8.28
N GLY A 129 7.27 2.14 9.45
CA GLY A 129 7.63 1.23 10.53
C GLY A 129 7.66 -0.25 10.17
N LEU A 130 6.93 -0.65 9.10
CA LEU A 130 6.98 -2.01 8.55
C LEU A 130 8.39 -2.44 8.09
N THR A 131 9.21 -1.49 7.68
CA THR A 131 10.57 -1.74 7.15
C THR A 131 11.65 -1.67 8.23
N LEU A 132 11.28 -1.43 9.49
CA LEU A 132 12.21 -1.23 10.59
C LEU A 132 12.34 -2.49 11.45
N GLY A 133 13.48 -2.60 12.16
CA GLY A 133 13.77 -3.69 13.10
C GLY A 133 14.75 -4.72 12.57
N GLY A 134 15.11 -5.70 13.40
CA GLY A 134 16.08 -6.76 13.04
C GLY A 134 15.54 -7.73 11.99
N ARG A 135 14.23 -7.98 11.99
CA ARG A 135 13.50 -8.67 10.92
C ARG A 135 12.27 -7.81 10.59
N PRO A 136 12.35 -6.95 9.57
CA PRO A 136 11.23 -6.11 9.17
C PRO A 136 10.01 -6.94 8.74
N TYR A 137 8.85 -6.61 9.27
CA TYR A 137 7.59 -7.33 8.98
C TYR A 137 7.19 -7.27 7.49
N VAL A 138 7.69 -6.27 6.77
CA VAL A 138 7.49 -6.19 5.32
C VAL A 138 7.90 -7.48 4.58
N TRP A 139 8.90 -8.22 5.08
CA TRP A 139 9.31 -9.48 4.47
C TRP A 139 8.28 -10.59 4.63
N ASP A 140 7.53 -10.60 5.74
CA ASP A 140 6.44 -11.55 5.94
C ASP A 140 5.27 -11.23 4.99
N VAL A 141 4.98 -9.94 4.75
CA VAL A 141 3.96 -9.50 3.80
C VAL A 141 4.35 -9.83 2.36
N LEU A 142 5.57 -9.46 1.94
CA LEU A 142 6.06 -9.73 0.59
C LEU A 142 6.26 -11.23 0.35
N GLY A 143 6.70 -11.99 1.38
CA GLY A 143 6.80 -13.43 1.36
C GLY A 143 5.45 -14.09 1.12
N GLY A 144 4.40 -13.68 1.84
CA GLY A 144 3.05 -14.19 1.63
C GLY A 144 2.50 -13.95 0.22
N LEU A 145 2.88 -12.83 -0.42
CA LEU A 145 2.52 -12.57 -1.83
C LEU A 145 3.34 -13.46 -2.80
N ALA A 146 4.62 -13.73 -2.47
CA ALA A 146 5.53 -14.50 -3.31
C ALA A 146 5.33 -16.03 -3.14
N GLU A 147 5.00 -16.52 -1.92
CA GLU A 147 4.79 -17.94 -1.62
C GLU A 147 3.66 -18.54 -2.46
N ASN A 148 2.65 -17.75 -2.79
CA ASN A 148 1.64 -18.17 -3.76
C ASN A 148 2.19 -18.17 -5.21
N GLY A 149 3.49 -17.87 -5.41
CA GLY A 149 4.23 -17.94 -6.66
C GLY A 149 3.72 -17.00 -7.78
N LEU A 150 2.91 -16.01 -7.43
CA LEU A 150 2.02 -15.36 -8.38
C LEU A 150 2.20 -13.85 -8.49
N TYR A 151 2.84 -13.18 -7.51
CA TYR A 151 2.94 -11.72 -7.54
C TYR A 151 4.38 -11.24 -7.60
N GLU A 152 4.66 -10.40 -8.57
CA GLU A 152 5.87 -9.57 -8.62
C GLU A 152 5.61 -8.29 -7.84
N CYS A 153 6.46 -8.01 -6.85
CA CYS A 153 6.27 -6.89 -5.95
C CYS A 153 7.35 -5.82 -6.14
N ARG A 154 6.92 -4.56 -6.17
CA ARG A 154 7.79 -3.38 -6.05
C ARG A 154 7.31 -2.55 -4.87
N TRP A 155 8.22 -2.04 -4.07
CA TRP A 155 7.87 -1.19 -2.95
C TRP A 155 8.88 -0.06 -2.75
N ASP A 156 8.41 1.03 -2.17
CA ASP A 156 9.24 2.19 -1.81
C ASP A 156 8.61 2.95 -0.64
N ILE A 157 9.40 3.85 -0.05
CA ILE A 157 8.91 4.82 0.94
C ILE A 157 8.83 6.19 0.26
N VAL A 158 7.62 6.68 0.09
CA VAL A 158 7.35 7.96 -0.55
C VAL A 158 6.78 8.93 0.47
N SER A 159 7.34 10.14 0.52
CA SER A 159 6.81 11.21 1.37
C SER A 159 5.71 11.97 0.64
N ALA A 160 4.72 12.47 1.39
CA ALA A 160 3.73 13.39 0.84
C ALA A 160 4.39 14.66 0.27
N GLN A 161 5.51 15.11 0.86
CA GLN A 161 6.30 16.23 0.36
C GLN A 161 6.88 15.96 -1.04
N ALA A 162 7.35 14.73 -1.32
CA ALA A 162 7.81 14.36 -2.66
C ALA A 162 6.69 14.39 -3.70
N ALA A 163 5.43 14.23 -3.26
CA ALA A 163 4.24 14.38 -4.08
C ALA A 163 3.67 15.83 -4.10
N GLY A 164 4.41 16.82 -3.55
CA GLY A 164 4.03 18.23 -3.59
C GLY A 164 3.26 18.74 -2.37
N ALA A 165 3.03 17.92 -1.33
CA ALA A 165 2.39 18.39 -0.11
C ALA A 165 3.31 19.26 0.77
N SER A 166 2.72 20.11 1.62
CA SER A 166 3.45 20.99 2.54
C SER A 166 4.02 20.29 3.78
N HIS A 167 3.83 18.98 3.92
CA HIS A 167 4.24 18.18 5.08
C HIS A 167 4.94 16.88 4.65
N LYS A 168 5.82 16.36 5.49
CA LYS A 168 6.67 15.22 5.14
C LYS A 168 5.93 13.90 5.19
N ARG A 169 5.11 13.48 5.89
CA ARG A 169 4.34 12.22 5.99
C ARG A 169 4.88 11.09 5.07
N ASP A 170 5.94 10.43 5.50
CA ASP A 170 6.50 9.25 4.80
C ASP A 170 5.52 8.07 4.88
N ARG A 171 5.36 7.33 3.76
CA ARG A 171 4.51 6.14 3.68
C ARG A 171 5.19 5.05 2.87
N PHE A 172 5.04 3.84 3.36
CA PHE A 172 5.36 2.64 2.60
C PHE A 172 4.28 2.41 1.55
N TRP A 173 4.72 2.17 0.32
CA TRP A 173 3.86 1.80 -0.79
C TRP A 173 4.34 0.50 -1.39
N CYS A 174 3.43 -0.42 -1.69
CA CYS A 174 3.71 -1.65 -2.38
C CYS A 174 2.76 -1.81 -3.56
N PHE A 175 3.34 -2.09 -4.73
CA PHE A 175 2.66 -2.50 -5.93
C PHE A 175 3.00 -3.96 -6.21
N ALA A 176 1.99 -4.81 -6.27
CA ALA A 176 2.16 -6.20 -6.65
C ALA A 176 1.33 -6.50 -7.91
N ARG A 177 1.94 -7.20 -8.86
CA ARG A 177 1.31 -7.64 -10.11
C ARG A 177 1.28 -9.15 -10.16
N LEU A 178 0.17 -9.72 -10.59
CA LEU A 178 0.06 -11.16 -10.84
C LEU A 178 0.98 -11.56 -11.99
N ALA A 179 1.92 -12.48 -11.76
CA ALA A 179 2.96 -12.86 -12.74
C ALA A 179 2.39 -13.48 -14.02
N ASP A 180 1.25 -14.21 -13.93
CA ASP A 180 0.57 -14.88 -15.03
C ASP A 180 -0.77 -14.22 -15.41
N SER A 181 -0.85 -12.90 -15.45
CA SER A 181 -2.06 -12.18 -15.83
C SER A 181 -2.62 -12.57 -17.22
N HIS A 182 -1.77 -13.08 -18.11
CA HIS A 182 -2.19 -13.59 -19.42
C HIS A 182 -2.95 -14.92 -19.35
N ALA A 183 -2.79 -15.72 -18.30
CA ALA A 183 -3.46 -17.01 -18.14
C ALA A 183 -4.90 -16.90 -17.63
N LEU A 184 -5.30 -15.77 -17.07
CA LEU A 184 -6.60 -15.57 -16.44
C LEU A 184 -7.62 -14.81 -17.31
N GLY A 185 -7.30 -14.56 -18.59
CA GLY A 185 -8.24 -13.89 -19.51
C GLY A 185 -8.49 -12.42 -19.15
N ALA A 186 -7.69 -11.81 -18.30
CA ALA A 186 -7.72 -10.39 -18.07
C ALA A 186 -7.33 -9.67 -19.37
N THR A 187 -8.30 -9.05 -20.00
CA THR A 187 -8.13 -8.26 -21.21
C THR A 187 -7.09 -7.18 -20.95
N GLY A 188 -5.89 -7.43 -21.46
CA GLY A 188 -4.85 -6.47 -21.74
C GLY A 188 -4.70 -5.27 -20.82
N ILE A 189 -4.05 -5.46 -19.68
CA ILE A 189 -3.40 -4.34 -19.05
C ILE A 189 -2.27 -3.93 -20.00
N HIS A 190 -2.35 -2.70 -20.50
CA HIS A 190 -1.41 -2.19 -21.49
C HIS A 190 0.03 -2.28 -20.96
N PRO A 191 1.00 -2.76 -21.78
CA PRO A 191 2.42 -2.82 -21.39
C PRO A 191 3.01 -1.48 -20.93
N GLU A 192 2.32 -0.39 -21.18
CA GLU A 192 2.73 0.97 -20.81
C GLU A 192 2.56 1.29 -19.32
N LEU A 193 1.66 0.59 -18.59
CA LEU A 193 1.64 0.69 -17.12
C LEU A 193 2.91 0.13 -16.46
N ASP A 194 3.62 -0.73 -17.18
CA ASP A 194 4.86 -1.36 -16.71
C ASP A 194 6.14 -0.57 -17.05
N ARG A 195 6.07 0.49 -17.82
CA ARG A 195 7.22 1.36 -18.08
C ARG A 195 7.19 2.54 -17.11
N PRO A 196 8.13 2.61 -16.14
CA PRO A 196 8.44 3.89 -15.54
C PRO A 196 8.97 4.76 -16.70
N GLU A 197 8.27 5.82 -17.06
CA GLU A 197 8.86 6.87 -17.85
C GLU A 197 10.17 7.29 -17.16
N ARG A 198 11.28 7.07 -17.81
CA ARG A 198 12.55 7.66 -17.42
C ARG A 198 12.44 9.16 -17.66
N THR A 199 11.75 9.85 -16.78
CA THR A 199 11.87 11.30 -16.69
C THR A 199 13.25 11.58 -16.14
N GLY A 200 14.08 12.12 -17.03
CA GLY A 200 15.27 12.93 -16.81
C GLY A 200 16.26 12.46 -15.75
N GLU A 201 17.50 12.38 -16.14
CA GLU A 201 18.69 12.28 -15.30
C GLU A 201 18.61 13.20 -14.06
N GLY A 202 17.99 12.70 -13.00
CA GLY A 202 18.11 13.22 -11.66
C GLY A 202 19.16 12.39 -10.95
N GLU A 203 20.28 13.01 -10.60
CA GLU A 203 21.39 12.43 -9.86
C GLU A 203 20.90 11.55 -8.71
N ARG A 204 21.36 10.30 -8.69
CA ARG A 204 21.19 9.39 -7.54
C ARG A 204 21.76 10.10 -6.31
N PRO A 205 21.03 10.24 -5.20
CA PRO A 205 21.65 10.66 -3.96
C PRO A 205 22.69 9.60 -3.59
N GLN A 206 23.92 10.05 -3.49
CA GLN A 206 25.10 9.24 -3.13
C GLN A 206 24.84 8.50 -1.81
N ARG A 207 24.79 7.17 -1.86
CA ARG A 207 24.79 6.25 -0.72
C ARG A 207 26.13 6.20 0.03
N GLU A 208 26.91 7.28 0.02
CA GLU A 208 28.29 7.28 0.46
C GLU A 208 28.62 8.32 1.54
N ARG A 209 27.77 8.51 2.57
CA ARG A 209 28.14 9.32 3.74
C ARG A 209 27.60 8.83 5.08
N LEU A 210 27.35 7.55 5.27
CA LEU A 210 26.96 7.02 6.57
C LEU A 210 27.90 5.96 7.15
N ARG A 211 29.14 5.86 6.64
CA ARG A 211 30.16 4.93 7.18
C ARG A 211 31.37 5.56 7.84
N ASP A 212 31.50 6.88 7.89
CA ASP A 212 32.74 7.52 8.39
C ASP A 212 32.61 8.37 9.68
N THR A 213 31.52 8.32 10.41
CA THR A 213 31.44 9.02 11.73
C THR A 213 31.57 8.09 12.94
N ALA A 214 31.94 6.82 12.76
CA ALA A 214 32.12 5.88 13.86
C ALA A 214 33.59 5.53 14.19
N ARG A 215 34.57 6.29 13.70
CA ARG A 215 35.97 6.12 14.08
C ARG A 215 36.63 7.47 14.22
N HIS A 216 36.42 8.17 15.33
CA HIS A 216 37.38 9.06 15.98
C HIS A 216 36.71 9.61 17.25
N GLY A 217 37.13 9.13 18.37
CA GLY A 217 36.64 9.60 19.67
C GLY A 217 37.05 8.69 20.81
N GLY A 218 38.31 8.40 20.89
CA GLY A 218 38.90 7.67 21.99
C GLY A 218 40.30 8.18 22.33
N GLU A 219 40.36 9.29 23.01
CA GLU A 219 41.54 9.59 23.85
C GLU A 219 41.07 10.31 25.11
N VAL A 220 40.99 9.52 26.14
CA VAL A 220 40.80 9.98 27.51
C VAL A 220 42.17 10.43 28.01
N MET A 221 42.38 11.72 28.21
CA MET A 221 43.48 12.25 29.04
C MET A 221 42.97 12.43 30.46
N GLY A 222 43.42 11.57 31.32
CA GLY A 222 43.22 11.69 32.75
C GLY A 222 43.96 12.89 33.35
N HIS A 223 43.32 13.55 34.26
CA HIS A 223 44.00 14.34 35.31
C HIS A 223 43.31 14.07 36.65
N SER A 224 44.06 13.46 37.52
CA SER A 224 43.76 13.29 38.93
C SER A 224 44.36 14.44 39.73
N PRO A 225 44.17 14.50 41.05
CA PRO A 225 43.50 15.59 41.78
C PRO A 225 44.47 16.34 42.65
N HIS A 226 44.03 17.48 43.14
CA HIS A 226 44.47 18.03 44.43
C HIS A 226 43.65 19.29 44.75
N GLY A 227 43.13 19.35 46.01
CA GLY A 227 42.58 20.52 46.68
C GLY A 227 41.19 20.22 47.26
#